data_213f5cce9a0f97e2fc7c102d1e854722
#
_entry.id   213f5cce9a0f97e2fc7c102d1e854722
#
_cell.length_a   1.000
_cell.length_b   1.000
_cell.length_c   1.000
_cell.angle_alpha   90.00
_cell.angle_beta   90.00
_cell.angle_gamma   90.00
#
_symmetry.space_group_name_H-M   'P 1'
#
loop_
_entity.id
_entity.type
_entity.pdbx_description
1 polymer ?
#
loop_
_entity_poly.entity_id
_entity_poly.type
_entity_poly.pdbx_seq_one_letter_code
_entity_poly.pdbx_strand_id
1 'polypeptide(L)'
;MKKFIVVLLFIACKSPKNEWVSLIKNNSLDGWHYFQDNGLKKGWNVENGILIFDKISGLESGEDDASLLSDKIYESFEISFEWKIEKGGNSGFMWGVDEDMAYKFPYQTGPEIQIIDPQVYAKPEDVLGGDIELNNVLGDLDQKKKYLGAVYDLFSPKGELKPNPVGDWNQYYIKIDQKNNKGLLKLNDVVINEFPLSGPEWDDSFLKSKFNKSEDYPYLGEKRWYDFAKFKKGAICLQDHPGKAYFKNIKIRELY
;
A
#
# COMPACT_ATOMS: atom_id res chain seq x y z
N MET A 1 -46.65 36.82 10.70
CA MET A 1 -45.46 36.36 9.95
C MET A 1 -45.15 34.94 10.40
N LYS A 2 -45.47 33.93 9.59
CA LYS A 2 -45.17 32.52 9.92
C LYS A 2 -43.73 32.21 9.44
N LYS A 3 -42.83 31.85 10.36
CA LYS A 3 -41.46 31.41 10.03
C LYS A 3 -41.53 29.93 9.61
N PHE A 4 -41.21 29.67 8.35
CA PHE A 4 -40.96 28.31 7.87
C PHE A 4 -39.54 27.91 8.28
N ILE A 5 -39.42 26.85 9.09
CA ILE A 5 -38.14 26.19 9.40
C ILE A 5 -37.94 25.12 8.33
N VAL A 6 -36.98 25.33 7.44
CA VAL A 6 -36.52 24.29 6.48
C VAL A 6 -35.55 23.39 7.23
N VAL A 7 -35.97 22.17 7.54
CA VAL A 7 -35.09 21.11 8.06
C VAL A 7 -34.43 20.43 6.88
N LEU A 8 -33.17 20.73 6.65
CA LEU A 8 -32.30 19.98 5.71
C LEU A 8 -31.95 18.63 6.32
N LEU A 9 -32.62 17.59 5.89
CA LEU A 9 -32.24 16.20 6.19
C LEU A 9 -31.00 15.86 5.37
N PHE A 10 -29.83 15.85 6.00
CA PHE A 10 -28.63 15.21 5.43
C PHE A 10 -28.84 13.69 5.45
N ILE A 11 -29.25 13.15 4.31
CA ILE A 11 -29.21 11.69 4.09
C ILE A 11 -27.73 11.33 3.92
N ALA A 12 -27.11 10.87 4.99
CA ALA A 12 -25.81 10.21 4.90
C ALA A 12 -26.01 8.92 4.07
N CYS A 13 -25.63 8.95 2.80
CA CYS A 13 -25.54 7.76 1.97
C CYS A 13 -24.50 6.82 2.60
N LYS A 14 -24.91 5.87 3.44
CA LYS A 14 -24.08 4.74 3.81
C LYS A 14 -23.88 3.92 2.54
N SER A 15 -22.66 3.79 2.07
CA SER A 15 -22.35 2.82 1.01
C SER A 15 -22.86 1.44 1.44
N PRO A 16 -23.56 0.72 0.58
CA PRO A 16 -24.03 -0.61 0.91
C PRO A 16 -22.83 -1.50 1.24
N LYS A 17 -22.86 -2.12 2.40
CA LYS A 17 -21.83 -3.06 2.84
C LYS A 17 -21.79 -4.23 1.85
N ASN A 18 -20.60 -4.77 1.60
CA ASN A 18 -20.33 -5.88 0.67
C ASN A 18 -20.44 -5.57 -0.84
N GLU A 19 -20.65 -4.34 -1.26
CA GLU A 19 -20.56 -3.97 -2.68
C GLU A 19 -19.18 -3.43 -3.04
N TRP A 20 -18.70 -3.80 -4.23
CA TRP A 20 -17.46 -3.26 -4.77
C TRP A 20 -17.67 -1.81 -5.24
N VAL A 21 -16.87 -0.92 -4.70
CA VAL A 21 -16.88 0.51 -5.06
C VAL A 21 -15.57 0.84 -5.75
N SER A 22 -15.65 1.46 -6.93
CA SER A 22 -14.47 2.00 -7.62
C SER A 22 -13.92 3.21 -6.86
N LEU A 23 -12.61 3.23 -6.66
CA LEU A 23 -11.90 4.32 -5.98
C LEU A 23 -11.34 5.38 -6.95
N ILE A 24 -11.27 5.08 -8.25
CA ILE A 24 -10.97 6.06 -9.30
C ILE A 24 -12.22 6.26 -10.14
N LYS A 25 -12.69 7.49 -10.23
CA LYS A 25 -13.90 7.87 -10.98
C LYS A 25 -13.61 9.13 -11.80
N ASN A 26 -14.19 9.20 -13.00
CA ASN A 26 -14.20 10.42 -13.84
C ASN A 26 -12.80 11.04 -14.10
N ASN A 27 -11.75 10.23 -14.18
CA ASN A 27 -10.37 10.72 -14.31
C ASN A 27 -10.00 11.77 -13.26
N SER A 28 -10.42 11.55 -12.02
CA SER A 28 -10.20 12.47 -10.89
C SER A 28 -9.55 11.75 -9.73
N LEU A 29 -8.83 12.49 -8.91
CA LEU A 29 -8.34 12.10 -7.60
C LEU A 29 -9.38 12.33 -6.49
N ASP A 30 -10.66 12.57 -6.84
CA ASP A 30 -11.72 12.73 -5.84
C ASP A 30 -11.79 11.48 -4.93
N GLY A 31 -11.74 11.70 -3.63
CA GLY A 31 -11.67 10.64 -2.62
C GLY A 31 -10.25 10.22 -2.25
N TRP A 32 -9.26 10.97 -2.74
CA TRP A 32 -7.84 10.80 -2.42
C TRP A 32 -7.19 12.14 -2.09
N HIS A 33 -6.22 12.13 -1.20
CA HIS A 33 -5.36 13.27 -0.85
C HIS A 33 -3.92 12.82 -0.60
N TYR A 34 -2.99 13.74 -0.61
CA TYR A 34 -1.60 13.47 -0.25
C TYR A 34 -1.43 13.36 1.25
N PHE A 35 -0.53 12.50 1.70
CA PHE A 35 -0.20 12.42 3.12
C PHE A 35 0.17 13.81 3.66
N GLN A 36 -0.52 14.24 4.73
CA GLN A 36 -0.36 15.58 5.34
C GLN A 36 -0.40 16.72 4.30
N ASP A 37 -1.41 16.71 3.46
CA ASP A 37 -1.55 17.58 2.29
C ASP A 37 -1.29 19.06 2.61
N ASN A 38 -0.23 19.59 1.98
CA ASN A 38 0.12 21.01 2.01
C ASN A 38 -0.33 21.77 0.76
N GLY A 39 -1.22 21.19 -0.04
CA GLY A 39 -1.78 21.78 -1.27
C GLY A 39 -0.86 21.74 -2.49
N LEU A 40 0.30 21.10 -2.40
CA LEU A 40 1.21 20.94 -3.54
C LEU A 40 0.86 19.67 -4.32
N LYS A 41 0.84 19.77 -5.66
CA LYS A 41 0.69 18.60 -6.53
C LYS A 41 2.01 17.83 -6.56
N LYS A 42 2.00 16.55 -6.16
CA LYS A 42 3.21 15.77 -5.92
C LYS A 42 3.35 14.54 -6.82
N GLY A 43 3.04 14.64 -8.11
CA GLY A 43 3.35 13.60 -9.08
C GLY A 43 2.26 12.58 -9.39
N TRP A 44 1.12 12.59 -8.68
CA TRP A 44 -0.02 11.74 -9.04
C TRP A 44 -0.98 12.45 -9.99
N ASN A 45 -1.42 11.74 -11.03
CA ASN A 45 -2.47 12.17 -11.94
C ASN A 45 -3.34 10.97 -12.37
N VAL A 46 -4.49 11.27 -12.98
CA VAL A 46 -5.38 10.23 -13.56
C VAL A 46 -5.59 10.51 -15.02
N GLU A 47 -5.23 9.56 -15.87
CA GLU A 47 -5.39 9.61 -17.32
C GLU A 47 -6.08 8.36 -17.84
N ASN A 48 -7.23 8.51 -18.50
CA ASN A 48 -8.00 7.40 -19.07
C ASN A 48 -8.31 6.27 -18.06
N GLY A 49 -8.62 6.64 -16.82
CA GLY A 49 -8.92 5.71 -15.74
C GLY A 49 -7.69 5.02 -15.12
N ILE A 50 -6.49 5.43 -15.53
CA ILE A 50 -5.22 4.96 -14.96
C ILE A 50 -4.71 6.03 -14.01
N LEU A 51 -4.51 5.66 -12.75
CA LEU A 51 -3.80 6.46 -11.76
C LEU A 51 -2.30 6.27 -11.99
N ILE A 52 -1.58 7.36 -12.18
CA ILE A 52 -0.15 7.35 -12.54
C ILE A 52 0.62 8.15 -11.49
N PHE A 53 1.64 7.54 -10.95
CA PHE A 53 2.68 8.25 -10.23
C PHE A 53 3.89 8.44 -11.16
N ASP A 54 4.29 9.69 -11.34
CA ASP A 54 5.52 10.06 -12.04
C ASP A 54 6.21 11.14 -11.20
N LYS A 55 7.31 10.77 -10.57
CA LYS A 55 8.04 11.71 -9.72
C LYS A 55 8.47 12.91 -10.55
N ILE A 56 7.98 14.08 -10.19
CA ILE A 56 8.41 15.34 -10.81
C ILE A 56 9.89 15.52 -10.54
N SER A 57 10.69 15.59 -11.60
CA SER A 57 12.13 15.86 -11.50
C SER A 57 12.36 17.18 -10.76
N GLY A 58 13.09 17.15 -9.66
CA GLY A 58 13.38 18.32 -8.82
C GLY A 58 12.84 18.26 -7.40
N LEU A 59 11.95 17.31 -7.07
CA LEU A 59 11.67 16.97 -5.69
C LEU A 59 12.76 16.01 -5.21
N GLU A 60 13.61 16.46 -4.31
CA GLU A 60 14.62 15.60 -3.69
C GLU A 60 13.91 14.53 -2.84
N SER A 61 14.43 13.29 -2.91
CA SER A 61 13.92 12.22 -2.07
C SER A 61 14.22 12.53 -0.61
N GLY A 62 13.18 12.70 0.20
CA GLY A 62 13.31 12.73 1.66
C GLY A 62 12.76 13.94 2.39
N GLU A 63 12.34 15.00 1.70
CA GLU A 63 11.77 16.18 2.38
C GLU A 63 10.24 16.22 2.33
N ASP A 64 9.63 15.70 1.26
CA ASP A 64 8.17 15.66 1.11
C ASP A 64 7.70 14.27 0.68
N ASP A 65 6.86 13.64 1.47
CA ASP A 65 6.13 12.42 1.12
C ASP A 65 5.00 12.77 0.14
N ALA A 66 4.94 12.09 -0.99
CA ALA A 66 3.90 12.24 -1.98
C ALA A 66 2.94 11.06 -2.01
N SER A 67 2.98 10.21 -1.00
CA SER A 67 2.07 9.05 -0.90
C SER A 67 0.62 9.48 -0.91
N LEU A 68 -0.21 8.72 -1.62
CA LEU A 68 -1.61 9.05 -1.89
C LEU A 68 -2.52 8.24 -0.95
N LEU A 69 -3.33 8.93 -0.16
CA LEU A 69 -4.21 8.33 0.84
C LEU A 69 -5.68 8.44 0.43
N SER A 70 -6.49 7.46 0.84
CA SER A 70 -7.95 7.56 0.71
C SER A 70 -8.53 8.51 1.76
N ASP A 71 -9.50 9.36 1.34
CA ASP A 71 -10.28 10.21 2.28
C ASP A 71 -11.08 9.37 3.26
N LYS A 72 -11.54 8.20 2.81
CA LYS A 72 -12.28 7.25 3.64
C LYS A 72 -11.31 6.32 4.35
N ILE A 73 -11.57 6.08 5.65
CA ILE A 73 -10.85 5.14 6.49
C ILE A 73 -11.56 3.79 6.53
N TYR A 74 -10.78 2.70 6.57
CA TYR A 74 -11.26 1.31 6.51
C TYR A 74 -10.71 0.50 7.68
N GLU A 75 -11.48 -0.50 8.14
CA GLU A 75 -11.06 -1.42 9.19
C GLU A 75 -10.89 -2.85 8.64
N SER A 76 -11.94 -3.40 8.07
CA SER A 76 -11.92 -4.72 7.44
C SER A 76 -12.48 -4.60 6.02
N PHE A 77 -11.70 -5.01 5.03
CA PHE A 77 -12.03 -4.80 3.63
C PHE A 77 -11.36 -5.82 2.72
N GLU A 78 -11.85 -5.86 1.49
CA GLU A 78 -11.17 -6.44 0.35
C GLU A 78 -10.92 -5.33 -0.67
N ILE A 79 -9.72 -5.30 -1.24
CA ILE A 79 -9.37 -4.40 -2.33
C ILE A 79 -8.77 -5.20 -3.49
N SER A 80 -9.10 -4.80 -4.70
CA SER A 80 -8.50 -5.35 -5.91
C SER A 80 -8.08 -4.20 -6.81
N PHE A 81 -6.89 -4.29 -7.36
CA PHE A 81 -6.37 -3.34 -8.34
C PHE A 81 -5.35 -4.00 -9.26
N GLU A 82 -5.21 -3.47 -10.46
CA GLU A 82 -4.10 -3.78 -11.34
C GLU A 82 -3.00 -2.74 -11.17
N TRP A 83 -1.76 -3.20 -11.16
CA TRP A 83 -0.58 -2.34 -11.05
C TRP A 83 0.45 -2.68 -12.11
N LYS A 84 1.25 -1.70 -12.47
CA LYS A 84 2.37 -1.81 -13.39
C LYS A 84 3.47 -0.86 -12.93
N ILE A 85 4.73 -1.30 -13.00
CA ILE A 85 5.92 -0.50 -12.70
C ILE A 85 6.91 -0.58 -13.85
N GLU A 86 7.79 0.40 -13.93
CA GLU A 86 8.92 0.39 -14.87
C GLU A 86 10.11 -0.37 -14.28
N LYS A 87 11.13 -0.61 -15.08
CA LYS A 87 12.38 -1.27 -14.64
C LYS A 87 13.00 -0.48 -13.47
N GLY A 88 13.30 -1.19 -12.38
CA GLY A 88 13.78 -0.59 -11.14
C GLY A 88 12.69 0.14 -10.34
N GLY A 89 11.42 0.05 -10.78
CA GLY A 89 10.29 0.69 -10.10
C GLY A 89 10.00 0.08 -8.74
N ASN A 90 9.45 0.91 -7.86
CA ASN A 90 9.03 0.55 -6.52
C ASN A 90 7.76 1.33 -6.16
N SER A 91 6.87 0.73 -5.43
CA SER A 91 5.68 1.32 -4.81
C SER A 91 5.20 0.37 -3.71
N GLY A 92 4.07 0.67 -3.10
CA GLY A 92 3.48 -0.18 -2.07
C GLY A 92 2.02 0.14 -1.82
N PHE A 93 1.32 -0.83 -1.26
CA PHE A 93 -0.03 -0.65 -0.73
C PHE A 93 0.03 -0.74 0.79
N MET A 94 -0.44 0.30 1.49
CA MET A 94 -0.49 0.32 2.96
C MET A 94 -1.94 0.39 3.44
N TRP A 95 -2.15 -0.08 4.68
CA TRP A 95 -3.44 0.02 5.37
C TRP A 95 -3.25 0.46 6.82
N GLY A 96 -4.33 0.94 7.46
CA GLY A 96 -4.27 1.40 8.84
C GLY A 96 -3.39 2.63 9.02
N VAL A 97 -3.26 3.45 7.96
CA VAL A 97 -2.47 4.68 8.04
C VAL A 97 -3.20 5.72 8.86
N ASP A 98 -2.49 6.31 9.80
CA ASP A 98 -2.90 7.45 10.60
C ASP A 98 -2.13 8.70 10.19
N GLU A 99 -2.80 9.85 10.14
CA GLU A 99 -2.25 11.11 9.65
C GLU A 99 -2.02 12.14 10.76
N ASP A 100 -1.82 11.70 12.01
CA ASP A 100 -1.40 12.64 13.05
C ASP A 100 -0.14 13.38 12.59
N MET A 101 -0.13 14.72 12.78
CA MET A 101 0.99 15.60 12.37
C MET A 101 2.33 15.24 13.02
N ALA A 102 2.33 14.38 14.01
CA ALA A 102 3.56 13.87 14.64
C ALA A 102 4.27 12.79 13.81
N TYR A 103 3.60 12.19 12.81
CA TYR A 103 4.23 11.29 11.85
C TYR A 103 4.74 12.07 10.65
N LYS A 104 5.86 11.65 10.08
CA LYS A 104 6.45 12.24 8.87
C LYS A 104 6.12 11.45 7.61
N PHE A 105 5.80 10.17 7.77
CA PHE A 105 5.58 9.24 6.66
C PHE A 105 4.46 8.25 6.97
N PRO A 106 3.67 7.83 5.99
CA PRO A 106 2.56 6.89 6.18
C PRO A 106 3.00 5.51 6.69
N TYR A 107 4.21 5.07 6.30
CA TYR A 107 4.78 3.81 6.75
C TYR A 107 5.22 3.78 8.23
N GLN A 108 5.09 4.92 8.95
CA GLN A 108 5.32 4.91 10.40
C GLN A 108 4.17 4.25 11.16
N THR A 109 3.00 4.18 10.54
CA THR A 109 1.81 3.57 11.14
C THR A 109 1.27 2.42 10.31
N GLY A 110 1.27 2.53 8.97
CA GLY A 110 0.70 1.58 8.04
C GLY A 110 1.67 0.47 7.63
N PRO A 111 1.33 -0.81 7.87
CA PRO A 111 2.04 -1.92 7.23
C PRO A 111 1.89 -1.87 5.72
N GLU A 112 2.91 -2.32 5.01
CA GLU A 112 3.01 -2.23 3.55
C GLU A 112 3.02 -3.61 2.89
N ILE A 113 2.23 -3.77 1.84
CA ILE A 113 2.38 -4.85 0.86
C ILE A 113 3.23 -4.32 -0.28
N GLN A 114 4.40 -4.93 -0.45
CA GLN A 114 5.43 -4.46 -1.37
C GLN A 114 5.05 -4.66 -2.84
N ILE A 115 5.28 -3.63 -3.65
CA ILE A 115 5.25 -3.64 -5.11
C ILE A 115 6.62 -3.19 -5.60
N ILE A 116 7.42 -4.11 -6.14
CA ILE A 116 8.78 -3.80 -6.58
C ILE A 116 9.13 -4.59 -7.82
N ASP A 117 10.03 -4.04 -8.63
CA ASP A 117 10.62 -4.79 -9.74
C ASP A 117 11.31 -6.05 -9.21
N PRO A 118 10.86 -7.24 -9.62
CA PRO A 118 11.44 -8.49 -9.15
C PRO A 118 12.94 -8.62 -9.45
N GLN A 119 13.43 -7.90 -10.45
CA GLN A 119 14.84 -7.95 -10.86
C GLN A 119 15.76 -7.09 -9.96
N VAL A 120 15.20 -6.17 -9.15
CA VAL A 120 16.02 -5.28 -8.29
C VAL A 120 16.84 -6.05 -7.27
N TYR A 121 16.35 -7.19 -6.82
CA TYR A 121 17.05 -8.06 -5.85
C TYR A 121 17.71 -9.29 -6.50
N ALA A 122 17.59 -9.45 -7.84
CA ALA A 122 18.31 -10.50 -8.54
C ALA A 122 19.81 -10.15 -8.57
N LYS A 123 20.65 -11.11 -8.22
CA LYS A 123 22.09 -10.93 -8.40
C LYS A 123 22.39 -10.80 -9.91
N PRO A 124 23.38 -9.98 -10.32
CA PRO A 124 23.72 -9.82 -11.74
C PRO A 124 24.00 -11.14 -12.46
N GLU A 125 24.56 -12.12 -11.75
CA GLU A 125 24.84 -13.47 -12.28
C GLU A 125 23.58 -14.30 -12.56
N ASP A 126 22.45 -14.01 -11.89
CA ASP A 126 21.18 -14.72 -12.04
C ASP A 126 20.33 -14.14 -13.19
N VAL A 127 20.73 -13.01 -13.77
CA VAL A 127 20.00 -12.29 -14.83
C VAL A 127 20.41 -12.75 -16.25
N LEU A 128 21.44 -13.59 -16.37
CA LEU A 128 21.95 -14.08 -17.65
C LEU A 128 21.09 -15.23 -18.18
N GLY A 129 19.96 -14.92 -18.85
CA GLY A 129 19.23 -15.95 -19.57
C GLY A 129 17.73 -15.77 -19.76
N GLY A 130 17.15 -14.68 -19.35
CA GLY A 130 15.76 -14.31 -19.72
C GLY A 130 14.62 -14.87 -18.88
N ASP A 131 14.79 -15.99 -18.19
CA ASP A 131 13.81 -16.54 -17.25
C ASP A 131 14.44 -16.63 -15.87
N ILE A 132 14.21 -15.60 -15.05
CA ILE A 132 14.61 -15.65 -13.66
C ILE A 132 13.64 -16.59 -12.93
N GLU A 133 14.11 -17.77 -12.55
CA GLU A 133 13.41 -18.53 -11.51
C GLU A 133 13.54 -17.76 -10.19
N LEU A 134 12.53 -16.97 -9.90
CA LEU A 134 12.39 -16.15 -8.70
C LEU A 134 12.71 -16.91 -7.39
N ASN A 135 12.57 -18.23 -7.40
CA ASN A 135 12.88 -19.09 -6.27
C ASN A 135 14.38 -19.23 -6.00
N ASN A 136 15.25 -18.99 -6.98
CA ASN A 136 16.71 -19.10 -6.81
C ASN A 136 17.38 -17.80 -6.36
N VAL A 137 16.71 -16.65 -6.59
CA VAL A 137 17.23 -15.32 -6.23
C VAL A 137 17.15 -15.06 -4.72
N LEU A 138 16.30 -15.76 -4.01
CA LEU A 138 15.93 -15.46 -2.63
C LEU A 138 16.55 -16.47 -1.64
N GLY A 139 17.88 -16.65 -1.68
CA GLY A 139 18.59 -17.48 -0.71
C GLY A 139 18.48 -17.00 0.74
N ASP A 140 18.33 -15.68 0.95
CA ASP A 140 18.25 -15.06 2.26
C ASP A 140 16.79 -14.76 2.66
N LEU A 141 16.36 -15.30 3.81
CA LEU A 141 15.02 -15.09 4.37
C LEU A 141 14.72 -13.61 4.65
N ASP A 142 15.72 -12.80 5.02
CA ASP A 142 15.54 -11.39 5.29
C ASP A 142 15.30 -10.59 4.01
N GLN A 143 15.89 -10.99 2.89
CA GLN A 143 15.61 -10.38 1.59
C GLN A 143 14.18 -10.70 1.11
N LYS A 144 13.69 -11.93 1.35
CA LYS A 144 12.31 -12.32 1.00
C LYS A 144 11.25 -11.45 1.64
N LYS A 145 11.50 -10.93 2.84
CA LYS A 145 10.59 -10.01 3.54
C LYS A 145 10.51 -8.61 2.93
N LYS A 146 11.41 -8.28 2.01
CA LYS A 146 11.45 -6.97 1.32
C LYS A 146 11.06 -7.08 -0.16
N TYR A 147 10.67 -8.27 -0.57
CA TYR A 147 10.43 -8.62 -1.96
C TYR A 147 8.95 -8.42 -2.35
N LEU A 148 8.68 -8.53 -3.68
CA LEU A 148 7.34 -8.43 -4.24
C LEU A 148 6.33 -9.30 -3.46
N GLY A 149 5.24 -8.71 -3.00
CA GLY A 149 4.18 -9.38 -2.27
C GLY A 149 4.48 -9.70 -0.81
N ALA A 150 5.62 -9.26 -0.27
CA ALA A 150 5.86 -9.31 1.16
C ALA A 150 4.95 -8.32 1.91
N VAL A 151 4.55 -8.66 3.13
CA VAL A 151 4.27 -7.64 4.13
C VAL A 151 5.63 -7.15 4.61
N TYR A 152 6.03 -5.96 4.19
CA TYR A 152 7.40 -5.48 4.19
C TYR A 152 8.07 -5.64 5.55
N ASP A 153 9.22 -6.30 5.54
CA ASP A 153 10.07 -6.64 6.69
C ASP A 153 9.39 -7.49 7.79
N LEU A 154 8.16 -7.99 7.53
CA LEU A 154 7.40 -8.83 8.45
C LEU A 154 7.18 -10.24 7.89
N PHE A 155 6.41 -10.38 6.81
CA PHE A 155 6.01 -11.69 6.27
C PHE A 155 6.41 -11.81 4.82
N SER A 156 7.24 -12.81 4.53
CA SER A 156 7.60 -13.16 3.16
C SER A 156 6.43 -13.78 2.41
N PRO A 157 6.31 -13.58 1.10
CA PRO A 157 5.41 -14.36 0.29
C PRO A 157 5.73 -15.85 0.39
N LYS A 158 4.68 -16.67 0.34
CA LYS A 158 4.75 -18.14 0.42
C LYS A 158 4.27 -18.71 -0.92
N GLY A 159 4.99 -19.67 -1.46
CA GLY A 159 4.63 -20.28 -2.73
C GLY A 159 5.35 -19.66 -3.93
N GLU A 160 4.92 -20.06 -5.12
CA GLU A 160 5.53 -19.64 -6.37
C GLU A 160 5.00 -18.27 -6.80
N LEU A 161 5.90 -17.30 -6.93
CA LEU A 161 5.57 -15.99 -7.48
C LEU A 161 5.66 -16.03 -9.00
N LYS A 162 4.55 -15.66 -9.66
CA LYS A 162 4.47 -15.56 -11.12
C LYS A 162 3.98 -14.16 -11.52
N PRO A 163 4.78 -13.11 -11.31
CA PRO A 163 4.44 -11.81 -11.84
C PRO A 163 4.57 -11.82 -13.36
N ASN A 164 3.75 -11.03 -14.04
CA ASN A 164 4.00 -10.67 -15.42
C ASN A 164 5.27 -9.81 -15.50
N PRO A 165 5.95 -9.75 -16.64
CA PRO A 165 7.17 -8.97 -16.81
C PRO A 165 7.02 -7.51 -16.42
N VAL A 166 8.12 -6.87 -16.05
CA VAL A 166 8.17 -5.42 -15.79
C VAL A 166 7.67 -4.67 -17.03
N GLY A 167 6.79 -3.70 -16.80
CA GLY A 167 6.08 -2.98 -17.85
C GLY A 167 4.72 -3.57 -18.22
N ASP A 168 4.43 -4.78 -17.80
CA ASP A 168 3.13 -5.42 -17.95
C ASP A 168 2.26 -5.28 -16.69
N TRP A 169 0.93 -5.40 -16.87
CA TRP A 169 -0.03 -5.30 -15.78
C TRP A 169 -0.04 -6.57 -14.95
N ASN A 170 0.02 -6.40 -13.63
CA ASN A 170 -0.22 -7.42 -12.61
C ASN A 170 -1.46 -7.05 -11.81
N GLN A 171 -2.10 -8.02 -11.18
CA GLN A 171 -3.23 -7.80 -10.30
C GLN A 171 -2.89 -8.18 -8.86
N TYR A 172 -3.21 -7.30 -7.92
CA TYR A 172 -3.34 -7.64 -6.51
C TYR A 172 -4.82 -7.75 -6.13
N TYR A 173 -5.11 -8.78 -5.34
CA TYR A 173 -6.29 -8.86 -4.50
C TYR A 173 -5.81 -9.01 -3.06
N ILE A 174 -6.24 -8.09 -2.21
CA ILE A 174 -5.83 -8.01 -0.82
C ILE A 174 -7.08 -8.06 0.05
N LYS A 175 -7.05 -8.90 1.08
CA LYS A 175 -8.06 -8.95 2.13
C LYS A 175 -7.41 -8.62 3.47
N ILE A 176 -7.97 -7.65 4.18
CA ILE A 176 -7.65 -7.31 5.57
C ILE A 176 -8.89 -7.55 6.40
N ASP A 177 -8.86 -8.56 7.25
CA ASP A 177 -10.00 -9.01 8.07
C ASP A 177 -9.61 -8.92 9.55
N GLN A 178 -9.77 -7.74 10.14
CA GLN A 178 -9.42 -7.47 11.54
C GLN A 178 -10.20 -8.36 12.51
N LYS A 179 -11.47 -8.67 12.18
CA LYS A 179 -12.33 -9.48 13.01
C LYS A 179 -11.84 -10.92 13.15
N ASN A 180 -11.34 -11.49 12.05
CA ASN A 180 -10.84 -12.85 12.01
C ASN A 180 -9.31 -12.92 12.11
N ASN A 181 -8.64 -11.78 12.36
CA ASN A 181 -7.18 -11.68 12.47
C ASN A 181 -6.44 -12.26 11.26
N LYS A 182 -6.91 -11.94 10.04
CA LYS A 182 -6.38 -12.56 8.83
C LYS A 182 -6.15 -11.54 7.73
N GLY A 183 -4.91 -11.52 7.23
CA GLY A 183 -4.52 -10.90 5.98
C GLY A 183 -4.33 -11.95 4.89
N LEU A 184 -4.68 -11.62 3.64
CA LEU A 184 -4.46 -12.46 2.47
C LEU A 184 -4.09 -11.60 1.26
N LEU A 185 -3.10 -12.05 0.50
CA LEU A 185 -2.69 -11.45 -0.76
C LEU A 185 -2.71 -12.48 -1.88
N LYS A 186 -3.32 -12.10 -3.00
CA LYS A 186 -3.16 -12.81 -4.28
C LYS A 186 -2.42 -11.93 -5.28
N LEU A 187 -1.55 -12.56 -6.05
CA LEU A 187 -0.94 -12.00 -7.25
C LEU A 187 -1.46 -12.80 -8.46
N ASN A 188 -2.08 -12.11 -9.43
CA ASN A 188 -2.64 -12.73 -10.62
C ASN A 188 -3.49 -13.98 -10.29
N ASP A 189 -4.44 -13.80 -9.35
CA ASP A 189 -5.35 -14.83 -8.80
C ASP A 189 -4.69 -15.95 -7.96
N VAL A 190 -3.36 -16.02 -7.87
CA VAL A 190 -2.64 -17.00 -7.04
C VAL A 190 -2.42 -16.45 -5.64
N VAL A 191 -2.82 -17.20 -4.61
CA VAL A 191 -2.52 -16.83 -3.21
C VAL A 191 -1.01 -16.94 -2.99
N ILE A 192 -0.37 -15.82 -2.67
CA ILE A 192 1.07 -15.74 -2.44
C ILE A 192 1.44 -15.39 -1.00
N ASN A 193 0.49 -14.85 -0.21
CA ASN A 193 0.75 -14.55 1.19
C ASN A 193 -0.54 -14.67 2.02
N GLU A 194 -0.41 -15.28 3.18
CA GLU A 194 -1.39 -15.28 4.25
C GLU A 194 -0.66 -14.98 5.56
N PHE A 195 -1.18 -14.03 6.33
CA PHE A 195 -0.52 -13.54 7.53
C PHE A 195 -1.54 -13.14 8.60
N PRO A 196 -1.19 -13.23 9.89
CA PRO A 196 -2.00 -12.65 10.95
C PRO A 196 -1.87 -11.12 10.93
N LEU A 197 -2.82 -10.42 11.54
CA LEU A 197 -2.78 -8.96 11.70
C LEU A 197 -2.40 -8.54 13.13
N SER A 198 -2.27 -9.50 14.03
CA SER A 198 -1.88 -9.34 15.44
C SER A 198 -1.57 -10.68 16.08
N GLY A 199 -1.09 -10.64 17.34
CA GLY A 199 -0.84 -11.82 18.17
C GLY A 199 0.56 -12.40 18.00
N PRO A 200 0.84 -13.58 18.60
CA PRO A 200 2.21 -14.04 18.81
C PRO A 200 3.07 -14.16 17.55
N GLU A 201 2.50 -14.59 16.42
CA GLU A 201 3.25 -14.70 15.15
C GLU A 201 3.58 -13.31 14.59
N TRP A 202 2.65 -12.35 14.69
CA TRP A 202 2.89 -10.95 14.33
C TRP A 202 3.95 -10.34 15.23
N ASP A 203 3.83 -10.51 16.54
CA ASP A 203 4.73 -9.95 17.53
C ASP A 203 6.16 -10.49 17.37
N ASP A 204 6.33 -11.79 17.11
CA ASP A 204 7.64 -12.40 16.82
C ASP A 204 8.26 -11.82 15.55
N SER A 205 7.46 -11.63 14.51
CA SER A 205 7.93 -11.03 13.25
C SER A 205 8.32 -9.56 13.43
N PHE A 206 7.51 -8.79 14.17
CA PHE A 206 7.79 -7.39 14.51
C PHE A 206 9.10 -7.24 15.29
N LEU A 207 9.31 -8.07 16.31
CA LEU A 207 10.54 -8.04 17.13
C LEU A 207 11.81 -8.26 16.30
N LYS A 208 11.73 -9.00 15.20
CA LYS A 208 12.85 -9.28 14.28
C LYS A 208 13.02 -8.24 13.17
N SER A 209 12.06 -7.34 13.01
CA SER A 209 12.02 -6.35 11.92
C SER A 209 12.76 -5.04 12.27
N LYS A 210 12.95 -4.20 11.25
CA LYS A 210 13.44 -2.82 11.44
C LYS A 210 12.51 -1.98 12.31
N PHE A 211 11.22 -2.28 12.33
CA PHE A 211 10.22 -1.52 13.07
C PHE A 211 10.41 -1.60 14.59
N ASN A 212 11.03 -2.67 15.09
CA ASN A 212 11.44 -2.78 16.49
C ASN A 212 12.74 -2.04 16.81
N LYS A 213 13.46 -1.57 15.79
CA LYS A 213 14.74 -0.85 15.93
C LYS A 213 14.55 0.65 15.74
N SER A 214 13.50 1.22 16.30
CA SER A 214 13.12 2.64 16.11
C SER A 214 14.24 3.62 16.42
N GLU A 215 15.13 3.29 17.35
CA GLU A 215 16.26 4.15 17.73
C GLU A 215 17.29 4.33 16.61
N ASP A 216 17.40 3.37 15.70
CA ASP A 216 18.31 3.43 14.55
C ASP A 216 17.83 4.40 13.45
N TYR A 217 16.59 4.94 13.59
CA TYR A 217 15.94 5.75 12.55
C TYR A 217 15.49 7.13 13.07
N PRO A 218 16.42 8.00 13.51
CA PRO A 218 16.09 9.30 14.09
C PRO A 218 15.42 10.26 13.10
N TYR A 219 15.59 10.07 11.80
CA TYR A 219 14.97 10.90 10.76
C TYR A 219 13.43 10.80 10.75
N LEU A 220 12.85 9.75 11.35
CA LEU A 220 11.40 9.58 11.50
C LEU A 220 10.79 10.53 12.55
N GLY A 221 11.58 11.33 13.25
CA GLY A 221 11.10 12.23 14.28
C GLY A 221 10.84 11.55 15.62
N GLU A 222 10.01 12.18 16.48
CA GLU A 222 9.78 11.67 17.83
C GLU A 222 8.95 10.41 17.89
N LYS A 223 7.95 10.28 17.01
CA LYS A 223 7.04 9.12 16.96
C LYS A 223 7.69 7.86 16.39
N ARG A 224 8.65 8.00 15.45
CA ARG A 224 9.33 6.86 14.81
C ARG A 224 8.33 5.77 14.38
N TRP A 225 8.57 4.52 14.75
CA TRP A 225 7.64 3.39 14.54
C TRP A 225 6.92 2.94 15.81
N TYR A 226 6.81 3.81 16.83
CA TYR A 226 6.20 3.43 18.10
C TYR A 226 4.73 3.01 17.96
N ASP A 227 4.04 3.53 16.94
CA ASP A 227 2.64 3.22 16.66
C ASP A 227 2.46 2.37 15.40
N PHE A 228 3.54 1.76 14.88
CA PHE A 228 3.49 0.90 13.71
C PHE A 228 2.48 -0.24 13.90
N ALA A 229 1.57 -0.38 12.92
CA ALA A 229 0.51 -1.40 12.87
C ALA A 229 -0.47 -1.41 14.05
N LYS A 230 -0.52 -0.37 14.88
CA LYS A 230 -1.45 -0.30 16.03
C LYS A 230 -2.86 0.13 15.65
N PHE A 231 -3.03 0.79 14.51
CA PHE A 231 -4.32 1.30 14.06
C PHE A 231 -5.05 0.23 13.24
N LYS A 232 -6.11 -0.35 13.84
CA LYS A 232 -6.98 -1.32 13.15
C LYS A 232 -7.83 -0.69 12.06
N LYS A 233 -8.07 0.62 12.17
CA LYS A 233 -8.83 1.43 11.25
C LYS A 233 -8.01 2.65 10.85
N GLY A 234 -7.88 2.89 9.56
CA GLY A 234 -7.10 4.01 9.03
C GLY A 234 -7.29 4.14 7.52
N ALA A 235 -6.59 5.10 6.92
CA ALA A 235 -6.57 5.25 5.48
C ALA A 235 -5.84 4.07 4.81
N ILE A 236 -6.21 3.78 3.55
CA ILE A 236 -5.35 3.02 2.64
C ILE A 236 -4.44 4.00 1.92
N CYS A 237 -3.25 3.54 1.55
CA CYS A 237 -2.25 4.38 0.94
C CYS A 237 -1.58 3.67 -0.23
N LEU A 238 -1.31 4.42 -1.30
CA LEU A 238 -0.41 4.03 -2.38
C LEU A 238 0.89 4.82 -2.24
N GLN A 239 1.99 4.10 -2.13
CA GLN A 239 3.30 4.69 -1.85
C GLN A 239 3.85 5.39 -3.10
N ASP A 240 4.37 6.59 -2.90
CA ASP A 240 5.29 7.24 -3.81
C ASP A 240 6.71 6.68 -3.62
N HIS A 241 7.37 6.38 -4.69
CA HIS A 241 8.78 5.95 -4.68
C HIS A 241 9.44 6.33 -6.01
N PRO A 242 10.78 6.50 -6.06
CA PRO A 242 11.46 6.75 -7.32
C PRO A 242 11.09 5.73 -8.42
N GLY A 243 10.77 6.26 -9.62
CA GLY A 243 10.26 5.49 -10.74
C GLY A 243 8.78 5.75 -10.99
N LYS A 244 8.26 5.22 -12.11
CA LYS A 244 6.84 5.33 -12.44
C LYS A 244 6.06 4.12 -11.96
N ALA A 245 4.92 4.40 -11.35
CA ALA A 245 3.94 3.39 -10.97
C ALA A 245 2.57 3.72 -11.58
N TYR A 246 1.85 2.69 -11.98
CA TYR A 246 0.56 2.80 -12.63
C TYR A 246 -0.43 1.88 -11.94
N PHE A 247 -1.65 2.40 -11.71
CA PHE A 247 -2.72 1.64 -11.07
C PHE A 247 -4.02 1.85 -11.84
N LYS A 248 -4.82 0.80 -11.99
CA LYS A 248 -6.15 0.90 -12.59
C LYS A 248 -7.10 -0.11 -11.96
N ASN A 249 -8.39 0.03 -12.27
CA ASN A 249 -9.43 -0.88 -11.77
C ASN A 249 -9.43 -1.03 -10.25
N ILE A 250 -9.04 0.05 -9.54
CA ILE A 250 -8.98 0.08 -8.09
C ILE A 250 -10.39 0.05 -7.53
N LYS A 251 -10.75 -1.04 -6.87
CA LYS A 251 -12.06 -1.22 -6.25
C LYS A 251 -11.93 -1.87 -4.89
N ILE A 252 -12.76 -1.42 -3.96
CA ILE A 252 -12.79 -1.86 -2.57
C ILE A 252 -14.20 -2.25 -2.15
N ARG A 253 -14.33 -3.18 -1.20
CA ARG A 253 -15.56 -3.44 -0.45
C ARG A 253 -15.27 -3.63 1.03
N GLU A 254 -16.14 -3.10 1.88
CA GLU A 254 -16.07 -3.33 3.31
C GLU A 254 -16.69 -4.67 3.67
N LEU A 255 -16.09 -5.38 4.63
CA LEU A 255 -16.53 -6.73 5.00
C LEU A 255 -17.68 -6.73 6.03
N TYR A 256 -17.81 -5.68 6.86
CA TYR A 256 -18.75 -5.65 8.00
C TYR A 256 -19.42 -4.29 8.19
#